data_ee66f03d5f95d35aa5508a5f3bf3f250
#
_entry.id   ee66f03d5f95d35aa5508a5f3bf3f250
#
_cell.length_a   1.000
_cell.length_b   1.000
_cell.length_c   1.000
_cell.angle_alpha   90.00
_cell.angle_beta   90.00
_cell.angle_gamma   90.00
#
_symmetry.space_group_name_H-M   'P 1'
#
loop_
_entity.id
_entity.type
_entity.pdbx_description
1 polymer ?
#
loop_
_entity_poly.entity_id
_entity_poly.type
_entity_poly.pdbx_seq_one_letter_code
_entity_poly.pdbx_strand_id
1 'polypeptide(L)'
;MHAPLGYQVMCLKNPAECKGGGKAKVDLTADVMSTLKRVNGHVNRTIKPRYDSGADVWSASTSSGDCEDYVLAKRKALIKAGIPASSLRIAYVKTRRGEGHAILVVKTNGKDLVLDNLTASIKPLSQSGYRIISMSGANPRSWS
;
A
#
# COMPACT_ATOMS: atom_id res chain seq x y z
N MET A 1 -13.48 6.98 -10.95
CA MET A 1 -13.37 5.53 -10.68
C MET A 1 -13.57 5.27 -9.20
N HIS A 2 -14.26 4.21 -8.87
CA HIS A 2 -14.51 3.87 -7.47
C HIS A 2 -13.38 3.01 -6.89
N ALA A 3 -13.15 3.16 -5.58
CA ALA A 3 -12.28 2.25 -4.86
C ALA A 3 -12.82 0.82 -4.90
N PRO A 4 -11.96 -0.20 -4.75
CA PRO A 4 -12.43 -1.58 -4.59
C PRO A 4 -13.46 -1.70 -3.47
N LEU A 5 -14.46 -2.55 -3.64
CA LEU A 5 -15.54 -2.67 -2.66
C LEU A 5 -15.03 -3.04 -1.26
N GLY A 6 -14.08 -3.97 -1.17
CA GLY A 6 -13.50 -4.35 0.12
C GLY A 6 -12.84 -3.17 0.83
N TYR A 7 -12.19 -2.28 0.09
CA TYR A 7 -11.62 -1.05 0.64
C TYR A 7 -12.70 -0.11 1.16
N GLN A 8 -13.79 0.07 0.40
CA GLN A 8 -14.92 0.91 0.82
C GLN A 8 -15.54 0.40 2.12
N VAL A 9 -15.73 -0.92 2.23
CA VAL A 9 -16.27 -1.53 3.44
C VAL A 9 -15.33 -1.32 4.63
N MET A 10 -14.02 -1.50 4.43
CA MET A 10 -13.02 -1.27 5.47
C MET A 10 -13.05 0.18 5.95
N CYS A 11 -13.22 1.15 5.05
CA CYS A 11 -13.30 2.58 5.41
C CYS A 11 -14.54 2.88 6.25
N LEU A 12 -15.66 2.20 6.00
CA LEU A 12 -16.87 2.36 6.81
C LEU A 12 -16.66 1.84 8.23
N LYS A 13 -15.96 0.72 8.38
CA LYS A 13 -15.68 0.10 9.69
C LYS A 13 -14.56 0.79 10.44
N ASN A 14 -13.56 1.30 9.72
CA ASN A 14 -12.35 1.90 10.29
C ASN A 14 -12.01 3.21 9.56
N PRO A 15 -12.78 4.29 9.78
CA PRO A 15 -12.58 5.54 9.04
C PRO A 15 -11.16 6.12 9.17
N ALA A 16 -10.49 5.89 10.29
CA ALA A 16 -9.14 6.40 10.52
C ALA A 16 -8.12 5.83 9.52
N GLU A 17 -8.35 4.62 9.01
CA GLU A 17 -7.47 3.98 8.02
C GLU A 17 -7.59 4.59 6.62
N CYS A 18 -8.58 5.47 6.41
CA CYS A 18 -8.84 6.08 5.11
C CYS A 18 -8.70 7.59 5.14
N LYS A 19 -7.95 8.11 6.11
CA LYS A 19 -7.64 9.54 6.20
C LYS A 19 -6.33 9.84 5.50
N GLY A 20 -6.31 10.92 4.71
CA GLY A 20 -5.10 11.48 4.16
C GLY A 20 -4.47 12.47 5.15
N GLY A 21 -3.43 13.12 4.74
CA GLY A 21 -2.80 14.19 5.51
C GLY A 21 -1.33 14.38 5.11
N GLY A 22 -0.85 15.59 5.29
CA GLY A 22 0.50 15.96 4.98
C GLY A 22 0.77 16.12 3.49
N LYS A 23 2.03 16.10 3.10
CA LYS A 23 2.44 16.29 1.72
C LYS A 23 2.00 15.14 0.83
N ALA A 24 1.61 15.46 -0.41
CA ALA A 24 1.24 14.46 -1.42
C ALA A 24 2.44 13.69 -1.94
N LYS A 25 3.64 14.21 -1.77
CA LYS A 25 4.91 13.56 -2.11
C LYS A 25 5.87 13.75 -0.94
N VAL A 26 6.52 12.67 -0.52
CA VAL A 26 7.51 12.73 0.55
C VAL A 26 8.91 12.99 -0.04
N ASP A 27 9.71 13.80 0.64
CA ASP A 27 11.11 13.99 0.25
C ASP A 27 11.88 12.71 0.56
N LEU A 28 12.48 12.12 -0.46
CA LEU A 28 13.21 10.86 -0.31
C LEU A 28 14.61 11.12 0.23
N THR A 29 14.72 11.07 1.55
CA THR A 29 15.99 11.15 2.27
C THR A 29 16.47 9.75 2.63
N ALA A 30 17.74 9.66 3.11
CA ALA A 30 18.27 8.39 3.62
C ALA A 30 17.43 7.84 4.77
N ASP A 31 16.96 8.72 5.66
CA ASP A 31 16.09 8.31 6.79
C ASP A 31 14.75 7.79 6.32
N VAL A 32 14.14 8.44 5.34
CA VAL A 32 12.87 7.97 4.76
C VAL A 32 13.07 6.61 4.11
N MET A 33 14.10 6.44 3.29
CA MET A 33 14.37 5.15 2.65
C MET A 33 14.62 4.05 3.69
N SER A 34 15.36 4.35 4.75
CA SER A 34 15.59 3.41 5.85
C SER A 34 14.26 2.99 6.51
N THR A 35 13.37 3.94 6.74
CA THR A 35 12.04 3.68 7.31
C THR A 35 11.22 2.78 6.38
N LEU A 36 11.21 3.08 5.08
CA LEU A 36 10.49 2.27 4.09
C LEU A 36 10.99 0.83 4.08
N LYS A 37 12.30 0.64 4.07
CA LYS A 37 12.91 -0.71 4.07
C LYS A 37 12.58 -1.47 5.35
N ARG A 38 12.68 -0.82 6.50
CA ARG A 38 12.40 -1.42 7.80
C ARG A 38 10.96 -1.89 7.89
N VAL A 39 10.01 -1.03 7.54
CA VAL A 39 8.58 -1.35 7.60
C VAL A 39 8.22 -2.42 6.57
N ASN A 40 8.69 -2.29 5.34
CA ASN A 40 8.42 -3.29 4.30
C ASN A 40 8.89 -4.68 4.73
N GLY A 41 10.12 -4.78 5.19
CA GLY A 41 10.69 -6.04 5.65
C GLY A 41 9.98 -6.60 6.87
N HIS A 42 9.67 -5.75 7.86
CA HIS A 42 8.99 -6.17 9.08
C HIS A 42 7.60 -6.73 8.78
N VAL A 43 6.79 -6.01 8.03
CA VAL A 43 5.43 -6.45 7.70
C VAL A 43 5.46 -7.73 6.87
N ASN A 44 6.36 -7.80 5.89
CA ASN A 44 6.49 -9.02 5.06
C ASN A 44 6.86 -10.26 5.88
N ARG A 45 7.60 -10.08 7.00
CA ARG A 45 7.96 -11.20 7.87
C ARG A 45 6.90 -11.55 8.88
N THR A 46 6.09 -10.57 9.32
CA THR A 46 5.14 -10.77 10.44
C THR A 46 3.76 -11.20 9.99
N ILE A 47 3.35 -10.83 8.77
CA ILE A 47 2.08 -11.29 8.21
C ILE A 47 2.33 -12.57 7.42
N LYS A 48 1.60 -13.64 7.78
CA LYS A 48 1.68 -14.91 7.06
C LYS A 48 0.78 -14.86 5.84
N PRO A 49 1.28 -15.32 4.67
CA PRO A 49 0.44 -15.37 3.46
C PRO A 49 -0.81 -16.21 3.70
N ARG A 50 -1.94 -15.73 3.18
CA ARG A 50 -3.23 -16.41 3.24
C ARG A 50 -4.01 -16.05 1.98
N TYR A 51 -4.58 -17.06 1.34
CA TYR A 51 -5.47 -16.85 0.21
C TYR A 51 -6.90 -16.81 0.71
N ASP A 52 -7.62 -15.74 0.38
CA ASP A 52 -9.03 -15.62 0.74
C ASP A 52 -9.86 -16.51 -0.16
N SER A 53 -10.79 -17.26 0.46
CA SER A 53 -11.70 -18.17 -0.24
C SER A 53 -13.10 -17.58 -0.40
N GLY A 54 -13.29 -16.32 -0.08
CA GLY A 54 -14.59 -15.65 -0.11
C GLY A 54 -14.50 -14.19 -0.43
N ALA A 55 -15.38 -13.38 0.17
CA ALA A 55 -15.35 -11.93 -0.02
C ALA A 55 -14.06 -11.32 0.50
N ASP A 56 -13.55 -10.31 -0.20
CA ASP A 56 -12.36 -9.58 0.21
C ASP A 56 -12.57 -8.95 1.59
N VAL A 57 -11.67 -9.25 2.50
CA VAL A 57 -11.64 -8.65 3.84
C VAL A 57 -10.35 -7.87 3.98
N TRP A 58 -10.47 -6.55 4.05
CA TRP A 58 -9.34 -5.66 4.19
C TRP A 58 -9.11 -5.34 5.67
N SER A 59 -7.90 -5.58 6.18
CA SER A 59 -7.56 -5.34 7.57
C SER A 59 -6.11 -4.94 7.74
N ALA A 60 -5.87 -3.91 8.56
CA ALA A 60 -4.53 -3.43 8.88
C ALA A 60 -3.95 -4.10 10.13
N SER A 61 -4.72 -4.95 10.82
CA SER A 61 -4.37 -5.46 12.15
C SER A 61 -4.29 -6.97 12.23
N THR A 62 -4.13 -7.65 11.09
CA THR A 62 -4.05 -9.12 11.06
C THR A 62 -2.60 -9.60 11.09
N SER A 63 -2.40 -10.81 11.60
CA SER A 63 -1.11 -11.52 11.56
C SER A 63 -1.01 -12.48 10.37
N SER A 64 -2.10 -12.67 9.62
CA SER A 64 -2.10 -13.43 8.37
C SER A 64 -3.04 -12.75 7.38
N GLY A 65 -2.70 -12.79 6.10
CA GLY A 65 -3.52 -12.10 5.11
C GLY A 65 -3.02 -12.26 3.69
N ASP A 66 -3.75 -11.64 2.77
CA ASP A 66 -3.40 -11.53 1.36
C ASP A 66 -2.72 -10.17 1.07
N CYS A 67 -2.55 -9.83 -0.21
CA CYS A 67 -1.79 -8.64 -0.59
C CYS A 67 -2.40 -7.34 -0.05
N GLU A 68 -3.73 -7.24 0.07
CA GLU A 68 -4.41 -6.07 0.60
C GLU A 68 -4.06 -5.84 2.07
N ASP A 69 -3.99 -6.92 2.85
CA ASP A 69 -3.66 -6.83 4.28
C ASP A 69 -2.23 -6.32 4.48
N TYR A 70 -1.29 -6.78 3.64
CA TYR A 70 0.08 -6.27 3.66
C TYR A 70 0.13 -4.77 3.37
N VAL A 71 -0.62 -4.31 2.36
CA VAL A 71 -0.67 -2.89 1.98
C VAL A 71 -1.17 -2.03 3.13
N LEU A 72 -2.28 -2.43 3.75
CA LEU A 72 -2.89 -1.67 4.84
C LEU A 72 -1.99 -1.64 6.07
N ALA A 73 -1.36 -2.76 6.41
CA ALA A 73 -0.45 -2.83 7.56
C ALA A 73 0.79 -1.94 7.35
N LYS A 74 1.37 -1.96 6.14
CA LYS A 74 2.51 -1.10 5.80
C LYS A 74 2.13 0.37 5.86
N ARG A 75 0.98 0.72 5.28
CA ARG A 75 0.49 2.10 5.30
C ARG A 75 0.34 2.61 6.72
N LYS A 76 -0.33 1.84 7.59
CA LYS A 76 -0.54 2.20 8.98
C LYS A 76 0.78 2.40 9.72
N ALA A 77 1.73 1.47 9.56
CA ALA A 77 3.03 1.54 10.20
C ALA A 77 3.85 2.75 9.73
N LEU A 78 3.80 3.07 8.42
CA LEU A 78 4.52 4.20 7.86
C LEU A 78 3.95 5.53 8.35
N ILE A 79 2.63 5.67 8.42
CA ILE A 79 1.99 6.87 8.97
C ILE A 79 2.42 7.05 10.42
N LYS A 80 2.42 5.99 11.20
CA LYS A 80 2.86 6.02 12.60
C LYS A 80 4.33 6.42 12.72
N ALA A 81 5.15 6.06 11.73
CA ALA A 81 6.57 6.42 11.69
C ALA A 81 6.82 7.84 11.17
N GLY A 82 5.78 8.59 10.81
CA GLY A 82 5.89 9.98 10.40
C GLY A 82 5.85 10.22 8.88
N ILE A 83 5.62 9.19 8.07
CA ILE A 83 5.48 9.38 6.62
C ILE A 83 4.09 9.99 6.34
N PRO A 84 4.01 11.06 5.52
CA PRO A 84 2.72 11.69 5.23
C PRO A 84 1.74 10.72 4.59
N ALA A 85 0.53 10.60 5.14
CA ALA A 85 -0.48 9.68 4.64
C ALA A 85 -0.83 9.94 3.18
N SER A 86 -0.85 11.21 2.76
CA SER A 86 -1.18 11.59 1.38
C SER A 86 -0.10 11.20 0.36
N SER A 87 1.12 10.84 0.80
CA SER A 87 2.17 10.31 -0.08
C SER A 87 2.09 8.79 -0.25
N LEU A 88 1.23 8.12 0.52
CA LEU A 88 1.07 6.66 0.48
C LEU A 88 -0.18 6.32 -0.32
N ARG A 89 0.02 5.64 -1.45
CA ARG A 89 -1.06 5.33 -2.39
C ARG A 89 -1.27 3.83 -2.46
N ILE A 90 -2.52 3.41 -2.37
CA ILE A 90 -2.89 2.01 -2.54
C ILE A 90 -3.17 1.80 -4.02
N ALA A 91 -2.53 0.83 -4.64
CA ALA A 91 -2.72 0.56 -6.06
C ALA A 91 -3.19 -0.88 -6.28
N TYR A 92 -4.24 -1.01 -7.07
CA TYR A 92 -4.64 -2.30 -7.61
C TYR A 92 -4.01 -2.43 -8.99
N VAL A 93 -3.29 -3.52 -9.19
CA VAL A 93 -2.47 -3.70 -10.39
C VAL A 93 -2.70 -5.09 -11.00
N LYS A 94 -2.23 -5.26 -12.24
CA LYS A 94 -2.07 -6.57 -12.86
C LYS A 94 -0.59 -6.89 -12.93
N THR A 95 -0.23 -8.11 -12.52
CA THR A 95 1.14 -8.63 -12.68
C THR A 95 1.41 -8.92 -14.16
N ARG A 96 2.67 -9.27 -14.47
CA ARG A 96 3.05 -9.67 -15.85
C ARG A 96 2.28 -10.89 -16.33
N ARG A 97 1.80 -11.73 -15.39
CA ARG A 97 0.97 -12.91 -15.71
C ARG A 97 -0.51 -12.57 -15.84
N GLY A 98 -0.88 -11.31 -15.66
CA GLY A 98 -2.27 -10.89 -15.73
C GLY A 98 -3.07 -11.14 -14.46
N GLU A 99 -2.40 -11.49 -13.36
CA GLU A 99 -3.06 -11.70 -12.06
C GLU A 99 -3.32 -10.39 -11.34
N GLY A 100 -4.45 -10.29 -10.65
CA GLY A 100 -4.76 -9.16 -9.79
C GLY A 100 -3.87 -9.14 -8.56
N HIS A 101 -3.41 -7.95 -8.16
CA HIS A 101 -2.50 -7.77 -7.04
C HIS A 101 -2.66 -6.37 -6.48
N ALA A 102 -2.38 -6.19 -5.20
CA ALA A 102 -2.38 -4.88 -4.55
C ALA A 102 -0.99 -4.57 -4.01
N ILE A 103 -0.57 -3.33 -4.18
CA ILE A 103 0.73 -2.83 -3.71
C ILE A 103 0.56 -1.47 -3.04
N LEU A 104 1.56 -1.09 -2.25
CA LEU A 104 1.66 0.26 -1.73
C LEU A 104 2.65 1.04 -2.59
N VAL A 105 2.22 2.19 -3.08
CA VAL A 105 3.07 3.11 -3.85
C VAL A 105 3.39 4.30 -2.98
N VAL A 106 4.67 4.61 -2.82
CA VAL A 106 5.12 5.79 -2.10
C VAL A 106 5.49 6.86 -3.12
N LYS A 107 4.73 7.96 -3.11
CA LYS A 107 5.02 9.11 -3.98
C LYS A 107 6.15 9.91 -3.36
N THR A 108 7.21 10.11 -4.11
CA THR A 108 8.38 10.89 -3.66
C THR A 108 8.62 12.07 -4.60
N ASN A 109 9.54 12.94 -4.21
CA ASN A 109 9.99 14.04 -5.06
C ASN A 109 10.83 13.56 -6.27
N GLY A 110 11.13 12.26 -6.32
CA GLY A 110 11.80 11.61 -7.45
C GLY A 110 10.90 10.53 -8.03
N LYS A 111 11.37 9.29 -7.96
CA LYS A 111 10.63 8.13 -8.50
C LYS A 111 9.57 7.65 -7.52
N ASP A 112 8.44 7.17 -8.03
CA ASP A 112 7.45 6.47 -7.24
C ASP A 112 8.00 5.09 -6.89
N LEU A 113 7.90 4.70 -5.62
CA LEU A 113 8.48 3.46 -5.10
C LEU A 113 7.39 2.46 -4.75
N VAL A 114 7.66 1.18 -4.98
CA VAL A 114 6.72 0.08 -4.71
C VAL A 114 7.16 -0.69 -3.48
N LEU A 115 6.25 -0.84 -2.52
CA LEU A 115 6.38 -1.74 -1.38
C LEU A 115 5.42 -2.91 -1.61
N ASP A 116 5.98 -4.12 -1.67
CA ASP A 116 5.30 -5.31 -2.15
C ASP A 116 5.52 -6.48 -1.18
N ASN A 117 4.55 -7.37 -1.09
CA ASN A 117 4.71 -8.58 -0.29
C ASN A 117 5.39 -9.72 -1.05
N LEU A 118 5.51 -9.61 -2.37
CA LEU A 118 6.14 -10.64 -3.21
C LEU A 118 7.66 -10.50 -3.28
N THR A 119 8.21 -9.36 -2.84
CA THR A 119 9.66 -9.14 -2.82
C THR A 119 10.03 -8.19 -1.68
N ALA A 120 11.19 -8.41 -1.08
CA ALA A 120 11.73 -7.50 -0.07
C ALA A 120 12.35 -6.25 -0.68
N SER A 121 12.69 -6.28 -1.97
CA SER A 121 13.31 -5.15 -2.66
C SER A 121 12.29 -4.05 -2.94
N ILE A 122 12.64 -2.81 -2.59
CA ILE A 122 11.84 -1.64 -2.94
C ILE A 122 12.30 -1.17 -4.32
N LYS A 123 11.39 -1.19 -5.29
CA LYS A 123 11.70 -0.86 -6.68
C LYS A 123 10.93 0.37 -7.13
N PRO A 124 11.46 1.16 -8.07
CA PRO A 124 10.65 2.16 -8.76
C PRO A 124 9.46 1.49 -9.47
N LEU A 125 8.31 2.14 -9.44
CA LEU A 125 7.09 1.63 -10.09
C LEU A 125 7.33 1.32 -11.56
N SER A 126 8.08 2.17 -12.27
CA SER A 126 8.42 2.00 -13.68
C SER A 126 9.22 0.72 -13.97
N GLN A 127 9.87 0.14 -12.95
CA GLN A 127 10.67 -1.07 -13.07
C GLN A 127 9.99 -2.30 -12.46
N SER A 128 8.78 -2.14 -11.93
CA SER A 128 8.07 -3.22 -11.24
C SER A 128 7.47 -4.25 -12.19
N GLY A 129 7.16 -3.86 -13.41
CA GLY A 129 6.44 -4.70 -14.36
C GLY A 129 4.94 -4.74 -14.13
N TYR A 130 4.44 -4.03 -13.13
CA TYR A 130 3.01 -3.96 -12.83
C TYR A 130 2.30 -2.95 -13.72
N ARG A 131 1.08 -3.30 -14.11
CA ARG A 131 0.17 -2.38 -14.80
C ARG A 131 -0.87 -1.87 -13.81
N ILE A 132 -0.93 -0.57 -13.61
CA ILE A 132 -1.89 0.06 -12.71
C ILE A 132 -3.30 -0.06 -13.31
N ILE A 133 -4.22 -0.61 -12.54
CA ILE A 133 -5.65 -0.65 -12.89
C ILE A 133 -6.35 0.53 -12.23
N SER A 134 -6.11 0.73 -10.93
CA SER A 134 -6.63 1.87 -10.19
C SER A 134 -5.71 2.18 -9.02
N MET A 135 -5.70 3.43 -8.57
CA MET A 135 -4.83 3.87 -7.49
C MET A 135 -5.49 5.01 -6.71
N SER A 136 -5.35 4.98 -5.39
CA SER A 136 -5.83 6.07 -4.55
C SER A 136 -5.02 7.34 -4.79
N GLY A 137 -5.68 8.50 -4.66
CA GLY A 137 -5.03 9.80 -4.75
C GLY A 137 -4.43 10.24 -3.41
N ALA A 138 -4.06 11.53 -3.35
CA ALA A 138 -3.63 12.15 -2.09
C ALA A 138 -4.74 12.07 -1.05
N ASN A 139 -6.00 12.17 -1.48
CA ASN A 139 -7.16 11.79 -0.68
C ASN A 139 -7.38 10.28 -0.87
N PRO A 140 -7.24 9.46 0.20
CA PRO A 140 -7.35 8.00 0.08
C PRO A 140 -8.72 7.51 -0.37
N ARG A 141 -9.74 8.33 -0.30
CA ARG A 141 -11.09 7.97 -0.75
C ARG A 141 -11.32 8.29 -2.23
N SER A 142 -10.39 8.99 -2.85
CA SER A 142 -10.46 9.37 -4.26
C SER A 142 -9.52 8.50 -5.08
N TRP A 143 -10.09 7.67 -5.93
CA TRP A 143 -9.35 6.71 -6.76
C TRP A 143 -9.46 7.04 -8.25
N SER A 144 -8.43 6.73 -8.96
CA SER A 144 -8.42 6.91 -10.42
C SER A 144 -7.84 5.71 -11.15
#